data_20c1539f2b5c02581cc98c72debe70fe
#
_entry.id   20c1539f2b5c02581cc98c72debe70fe
#
_cell.length_a   1.000
_cell.length_b   1.000
_cell.length_c   1.000
_cell.angle_alpha   90.00
_cell.angle_beta   90.00
_cell.angle_gamma   90.00
#
_symmetry.space_group_name_H-M   'P 1'
#
loop_
_entity.id
_entity.type
_entity.pdbx_description
1 polymer ?
#
loop_
_entity_poly.entity_id
_entity_poly.type
_entity_poly.pdbx_seq_one_letter_code
_entity_poly.pdbx_strand_id
1 'polypeptide(L)'
;MVFTRFMRQSLLITSLCSLALAAQAQTVWRFSNWLPPTHHVVTEMIQPWAADVEKATEGRVKIQVLPALGAPPAHFDLVKNGVADIAFSVHAYTPNRFKFTEMGELPFTTDHAVVNSLAYWRTYQKHFAQANEHEGTVLLGLWTNGSYQLFTKANALTSTNAVSGIKIRVPGTTVEKITRSLGMTPISSPLSEAYEQISRGVIQGMFQQKETVVAFKMTQHMPTASYVPGGFAHSSQFVVVNAAKWAALEARDRTAIEKLSGETMVRRFAAVWQAKEDDADRQLAAAGVKVTAVEGPLLQELRSKLTFVQDEWLVDASKKSPAAKQALDEYRGLITSVSRELGVSK
;
A
#
# COMPACT_ATOMS: atom_id res chain seq x y z
N MET A 1 2.99 -72.91 -17.82
CA MET A 1 4.00 -71.79 -17.75
C MET A 1 3.55 -70.47 -18.41
N VAL A 2 2.41 -70.42 -19.06
CA VAL A 2 1.91 -69.15 -19.74
C VAL A 2 1.00 -68.39 -18.85
N PHE A 3 0.27 -68.92 -17.90
CA PHE A 3 -0.69 -68.22 -17.02
C PHE A 3 -0.03 -67.30 -15.99
N THR A 4 1.19 -67.57 -15.56
CA THR A 4 1.91 -66.73 -14.56
C THR A 4 2.54 -65.46 -15.14
N ARG A 5 2.74 -65.38 -16.46
CA ARG A 5 3.26 -64.20 -17.14
C ARG A 5 2.19 -63.10 -17.32
N PHE A 6 0.95 -63.50 -17.58
CA PHE A 6 -0.17 -62.53 -17.75
C PHE A 6 -0.55 -61.85 -16.46
N MET A 7 -0.54 -62.53 -15.31
CA MET A 7 -0.85 -61.92 -14.00
C MET A 7 0.23 -60.89 -13.54
N ARG A 8 1.51 -61.13 -13.86
CA ARG A 8 2.57 -60.18 -13.53
C ARG A 8 2.55 -58.89 -14.37
N GLN A 9 2.14 -58.99 -15.63
CA GLN A 9 2.01 -57.84 -16.50
C GLN A 9 0.79 -56.94 -16.13
N SER A 10 -0.32 -57.52 -15.71
CA SER A 10 -1.51 -56.79 -15.25
C SER A 10 -1.25 -56.04 -13.94
N LEU A 11 -0.50 -56.61 -13.00
CA LEU A 11 -0.13 -55.91 -11.75
C LEU A 11 0.84 -54.72 -11.99
N LEU A 12 1.74 -54.81 -12.94
CA LEU A 12 2.67 -53.72 -13.28
C LEU A 12 1.95 -52.55 -13.97
N ILE A 13 0.97 -52.80 -14.82
CA ILE A 13 0.18 -51.74 -15.50
C ILE A 13 -0.74 -51.04 -14.51
N THR A 14 -1.34 -51.73 -13.55
CA THR A 14 -2.17 -51.12 -12.51
C THR A 14 -1.36 -50.28 -11.55
N SER A 15 -0.10 -50.62 -11.25
CA SER A 15 0.80 -49.87 -10.39
C SER A 15 1.34 -48.58 -11.08
N LEU A 16 1.55 -48.61 -12.41
CA LEU A 16 1.97 -47.41 -13.16
C LEU A 16 0.82 -46.38 -13.32
N CYS A 17 -0.43 -46.81 -13.45
CA CYS A 17 -1.59 -45.94 -13.51
C CYS A 17 -1.86 -45.21 -12.19
N SER A 18 -1.49 -45.83 -11.04
CA SER A 18 -1.68 -45.21 -9.73
C SER A 18 -0.65 -44.09 -9.43
N LEU A 19 0.50 -44.11 -10.08
CA LEU A 19 1.54 -43.04 -9.94
C LEU A 19 1.32 -41.86 -10.86
N ALA A 20 0.47 -41.95 -11.88
CA ALA A 20 0.17 -40.84 -12.80
C ALA A 20 -0.87 -39.86 -12.26
N LEU A 21 -1.53 -40.13 -11.13
CA LEU A 21 -2.61 -39.31 -10.57
C LEU A 21 -2.15 -38.17 -9.61
N ALA A 22 -0.85 -38.01 -9.40
CA ALA A 22 -0.34 -37.06 -8.40
C ALA A 22 0.44 -35.88 -8.96
N ALA A 23 0.56 -35.73 -10.27
CA ALA A 23 1.15 -34.50 -10.83
C ALA A 23 0.06 -33.43 -11.00
N GLN A 24 -0.47 -32.91 -9.88
CA GLN A 24 -1.23 -31.68 -9.95
C GLN A 24 -0.31 -30.58 -10.49
N ALA A 25 -0.66 -30.03 -11.67
CA ALA A 25 0.13 -28.95 -12.27
C ALA A 25 0.19 -27.77 -11.30
N GLN A 26 1.40 -27.41 -10.90
CA GLN A 26 1.64 -26.26 -10.06
C GLN A 26 1.09 -25.00 -10.73
N THR A 27 0.24 -24.25 -10.03
CA THR A 27 -0.22 -22.93 -10.48
C THR A 27 0.86 -21.91 -10.16
N VAL A 28 1.44 -21.28 -11.18
CA VAL A 28 2.42 -20.22 -10.99
C VAL A 28 1.77 -18.87 -11.29
N TRP A 29 1.72 -17.99 -10.28
CA TRP A 29 1.26 -16.62 -10.43
C TRP A 29 2.44 -15.68 -10.61
N ARG A 30 2.37 -14.81 -11.62
CA ARG A 30 3.35 -13.79 -11.93
C ARG A 30 3.00 -12.52 -11.16
N PHE A 31 3.82 -12.18 -10.16
CA PHE A 31 3.69 -10.95 -9.40
C PHE A 31 4.50 -9.84 -10.06
N SER A 32 3.84 -8.82 -10.59
CA SER A 32 4.52 -7.64 -11.16
C SER A 32 4.95 -6.67 -10.05
N ASN A 33 6.26 -6.42 -9.93
CA ASN A 33 6.85 -5.55 -8.93
C ASN A 33 7.55 -4.36 -9.57
N TRP A 34 7.16 -3.14 -9.17
CA TRP A 34 7.75 -1.89 -9.66
C TRP A 34 8.80 -1.27 -8.73
N LEU A 35 8.96 -1.84 -7.53
CA LEU A 35 9.97 -1.38 -6.57
C LEU A 35 11.34 -2.02 -6.84
N PRO A 36 12.44 -1.40 -6.39
CA PRO A 36 13.74 -2.05 -6.39
C PRO A 36 13.66 -3.42 -5.71
N PRO A 37 14.32 -4.46 -6.22
CA PRO A 37 14.25 -5.82 -5.66
C PRO A 37 14.76 -5.91 -4.21
N THR A 38 15.57 -4.94 -3.78
CA THR A 38 16.11 -4.83 -2.42
C THR A 38 15.20 -4.03 -1.47
N HIS A 39 14.11 -3.46 -1.96
CA HIS A 39 13.18 -2.69 -1.14
C HIS A 39 12.46 -3.60 -0.13
N HIS A 40 12.27 -3.14 1.11
CA HIS A 40 11.67 -3.94 2.19
C HIS A 40 10.26 -4.47 1.84
N VAL A 41 9.47 -3.75 1.05
CA VAL A 41 8.19 -4.26 0.54
C VAL A 41 8.38 -5.56 -0.24
N VAL A 42 9.47 -5.69 -0.99
CA VAL A 42 9.78 -6.95 -1.72
C VAL A 42 10.32 -7.99 -0.77
N THR A 43 11.36 -7.65 0.00
CA THR A 43 12.16 -8.61 0.78
C THR A 43 11.50 -9.02 2.10
N GLU A 44 10.73 -8.14 2.73
CA GLU A 44 10.16 -8.37 4.07
C GLU A 44 8.62 -8.51 4.06
N MET A 45 7.95 -8.16 2.96
CA MET A 45 6.48 -8.28 2.83
C MET A 45 6.09 -9.30 1.76
N ILE A 46 6.38 -9.02 0.46
CA ILE A 46 5.89 -9.81 -0.68
C ILE A 46 6.53 -11.20 -0.72
N GLN A 47 7.87 -11.30 -0.69
CA GLN A 47 8.56 -12.59 -0.78
C GLN A 47 8.24 -13.54 0.39
N PRO A 48 8.23 -13.07 1.66
CA PRO A 48 7.83 -13.94 2.77
C PRO A 48 6.36 -14.37 2.69
N TRP A 49 5.44 -13.47 2.25
CA TRP A 49 4.05 -13.84 2.04
C TRP A 49 3.90 -14.86 0.90
N ALA A 50 4.64 -14.70 -0.20
CA ALA A 50 4.66 -15.65 -1.31
C ALA A 50 5.15 -17.04 -0.88
N ALA A 51 6.18 -17.10 -0.03
CA ALA A 51 6.66 -18.35 0.55
C ALA A 51 5.62 -19.02 1.47
N ASP A 52 4.90 -18.22 2.26
CA ASP A 52 3.82 -18.73 3.12
C ASP A 52 2.67 -19.28 2.29
N VAL A 53 2.31 -18.66 1.15
CA VAL A 53 1.32 -19.17 0.21
C VAL A 53 1.77 -20.49 -0.38
N GLU A 54 3.00 -20.60 -0.86
CA GLU A 54 3.55 -21.87 -1.39
C GLU A 54 3.49 -22.98 -0.33
N LYS A 55 3.90 -22.66 0.89
CA LYS A 55 3.84 -23.61 2.02
C LYS A 55 2.40 -24.01 2.37
N ALA A 56 1.49 -23.05 2.51
CA ALA A 56 0.10 -23.32 2.91
C ALA A 56 -0.70 -24.08 1.85
N THR A 57 -0.30 -23.97 0.58
CA THR A 57 -0.87 -24.72 -0.55
C THR A 57 -0.06 -25.97 -0.88
N GLU A 58 0.91 -26.38 -0.05
CA GLU A 58 1.76 -27.55 -0.25
C GLU A 58 2.44 -27.56 -1.64
N GLY A 59 2.86 -26.38 -2.11
CA GLY A 59 3.51 -26.20 -3.41
C GLY A 59 2.57 -26.14 -4.61
N ARG A 60 1.25 -26.25 -4.45
CA ARG A 60 0.28 -26.18 -5.56
C ARG A 60 0.17 -24.77 -6.15
N VAL A 61 0.34 -23.74 -5.33
CA VAL A 61 0.37 -22.35 -5.79
C VAL A 61 1.72 -21.74 -5.47
N LYS A 62 2.41 -21.23 -6.49
CA LYS A 62 3.68 -20.54 -6.38
C LYS A 62 3.55 -19.10 -6.89
N ILE A 63 4.11 -18.14 -6.16
CA ILE A 63 4.14 -16.74 -6.59
C ILE A 63 5.55 -16.40 -7.03
N GLN A 64 5.71 -16.05 -8.30
CA GLN A 64 6.97 -15.62 -8.88
C GLN A 64 6.99 -14.09 -8.96
N VAL A 65 7.84 -13.45 -8.17
CA VAL A 65 8.04 -12.00 -8.22
C VAL A 65 8.90 -11.66 -9.43
N LEU A 66 8.35 -10.87 -10.35
CA LEU A 66 8.98 -10.44 -11.59
C LEU A 66 9.28 -8.94 -11.52
N PRO A 67 10.23 -8.44 -12.31
CA PRO A 67 10.37 -7.00 -12.56
C PRO A 67 9.06 -6.38 -13.08
N ALA A 68 8.97 -5.06 -13.02
CA ALA A 68 7.80 -4.32 -13.47
C ALA A 68 7.41 -4.64 -14.91
N LEU A 69 6.17 -5.09 -15.11
CA LEU A 69 5.58 -5.31 -16.44
C LEU A 69 4.99 -4.02 -17.03
N GLY A 70 5.08 -2.91 -16.30
CA GLY A 70 4.65 -1.59 -16.72
C GLY A 70 4.94 -0.52 -15.66
N ALA A 71 4.60 0.73 -15.95
CA ALA A 71 4.75 1.84 -15.02
C ALA A 71 3.88 1.63 -13.75
N PRO A 72 4.26 2.18 -12.57
CA PRO A 72 3.53 1.97 -11.33
C PRO A 72 2.01 2.24 -11.41
N PRO A 73 1.51 3.26 -12.13
CA PRO A 73 0.07 3.49 -12.27
C PRO A 73 -0.68 2.40 -13.05
N ALA A 74 0.01 1.62 -13.90
CA ALA A 74 -0.63 0.60 -14.73
C ALA A 74 -0.92 -0.72 -13.98
N HIS A 75 -0.35 -0.94 -12.79
CA HIS A 75 -0.33 -2.26 -12.14
C HIS A 75 -1.72 -2.82 -11.85
N PHE A 76 -2.70 -1.99 -11.50
CA PHE A 76 -4.08 -2.46 -11.36
C PHE A 76 -4.63 -3.01 -12.68
N ASP A 77 -4.47 -2.27 -13.77
CA ASP A 77 -4.98 -2.68 -15.08
C ASP A 77 -4.18 -3.86 -15.67
N LEU A 78 -2.89 -3.99 -15.38
CA LEU A 78 -2.11 -5.18 -15.75
C LEU A 78 -2.69 -6.43 -15.12
N VAL A 79 -3.12 -6.37 -13.85
CA VAL A 79 -3.76 -7.51 -13.18
C VAL A 79 -5.18 -7.71 -13.70
N LYS A 80 -6.00 -6.66 -13.79
CA LYS A 80 -7.37 -6.75 -14.32
C LYS A 80 -7.40 -7.41 -15.69
N ASN A 81 -6.47 -7.06 -16.57
CA ASN A 81 -6.40 -7.55 -17.95
C ASN A 81 -5.58 -8.85 -18.11
N GLY A 82 -5.07 -9.46 -17.03
CA GLY A 82 -4.35 -10.74 -17.05
C GLY A 82 -2.93 -10.67 -17.62
N VAL A 83 -2.34 -9.49 -17.78
CA VAL A 83 -0.93 -9.31 -18.15
C VAL A 83 -0.02 -9.69 -16.98
N ALA A 84 -0.42 -9.35 -15.76
CA ALA A 84 0.10 -9.90 -14.51
C ALA A 84 -1.00 -10.71 -13.83
N ASP A 85 -0.64 -11.71 -13.02
CA ASP A 85 -1.62 -12.48 -12.29
C ASP A 85 -1.92 -11.82 -10.93
N ILE A 86 -0.94 -11.13 -10.36
CA ILE A 86 -1.02 -10.43 -9.07
C ILE A 86 -0.09 -9.21 -9.11
N ALA A 87 -0.44 -8.16 -8.38
CA ALA A 87 0.42 -6.98 -8.21
C ALA A 87 0.12 -6.22 -6.91
N PHE A 88 1.11 -5.44 -6.51
CA PHE A 88 1.04 -4.38 -5.51
C PHE A 88 1.03 -3.02 -6.21
N SER A 89 0.23 -2.08 -5.72
CA SER A 89 0.29 -0.68 -6.16
C SER A 89 -0.30 0.28 -5.13
N VAL A 90 -0.36 1.57 -5.50
CA VAL A 90 -0.85 2.69 -4.71
C VAL A 90 -2.14 3.20 -5.36
N HIS A 91 -3.21 3.35 -4.57
CA HIS A 91 -4.51 3.82 -5.09
C HIS A 91 -4.43 5.21 -5.73
N ALA A 92 -3.67 6.12 -5.12
CA ALA A 92 -3.50 7.49 -5.61
C ALA A 92 -2.90 7.59 -7.03
N TYR A 93 -2.25 6.54 -7.54
CA TYR A 93 -1.68 6.53 -8.89
C TYR A 93 -2.73 6.43 -10.01
N THR A 94 -3.98 6.10 -9.66
CA THR A 94 -5.11 6.05 -10.60
C THR A 94 -6.23 7.01 -10.14
N PRO A 95 -6.08 8.32 -10.34
CA PRO A 95 -7.04 9.33 -9.89
C PRO A 95 -8.48 9.00 -10.33
N ASN A 96 -9.45 9.30 -9.47
CA ASN A 96 -10.89 9.12 -9.70
C ASN A 96 -11.41 7.67 -9.78
N ARG A 97 -10.55 6.65 -9.73
CA ARG A 97 -10.98 5.25 -9.74
C ARG A 97 -11.43 4.79 -8.36
N PHE A 98 -10.62 5.05 -7.33
CA PHE A 98 -10.76 4.49 -5.99
C PHE A 98 -11.20 5.57 -4.98
N LYS A 99 -12.48 5.94 -5.01
CA LYS A 99 -12.98 7.06 -4.18
C LYS A 99 -13.05 6.73 -2.68
N PHE A 100 -13.48 5.51 -2.34
CA PHE A 100 -13.61 5.13 -0.92
C PHE A 100 -12.25 4.92 -0.25
N THR A 101 -11.26 4.48 -1.00
CA THR A 101 -9.91 4.26 -0.47
C THR A 101 -9.19 5.57 -0.11
N GLU A 102 -9.59 6.72 -0.67
CA GLU A 102 -9.07 8.04 -0.28
C GLU A 102 -9.31 8.34 1.21
N MET A 103 -10.26 7.67 1.88
CA MET A 103 -10.46 7.78 3.33
C MET A 103 -9.18 7.45 4.12
N GLY A 104 -8.43 6.44 3.69
CA GLY A 104 -7.14 6.07 4.30
C GLY A 104 -6.03 7.11 4.09
N GLU A 105 -6.23 8.07 3.20
CA GLU A 105 -5.24 9.11 2.87
C GLU A 105 -5.51 10.46 3.56
N LEU A 106 -6.59 10.55 4.35
CA LEU A 106 -6.99 11.81 5.00
C LEU A 106 -5.91 12.34 5.97
N PRO A 107 -5.75 13.69 6.06
CA PRO A 107 -4.77 14.31 6.94
C PRO A 107 -5.12 14.15 8.43
N PHE A 108 -4.10 14.27 9.28
CA PHE A 108 -4.18 14.35 10.74
C PHE A 108 -4.87 13.14 11.41
N THR A 109 -4.67 11.95 10.85
CA THR A 109 -5.25 10.71 11.42
C THR A 109 -4.38 10.13 12.53
N THR A 110 -3.27 9.50 12.20
CA THR A 110 -2.29 8.94 13.15
C THR A 110 -0.95 8.75 12.47
N ASP A 111 0.15 8.86 13.21
CA ASP A 111 1.49 8.57 12.69
C ASP A 111 1.79 7.07 12.67
N HIS A 112 0.98 6.25 13.34
CA HIS A 112 1.24 4.84 13.52
C HIS A 112 0.63 3.99 12.38
N ALA A 113 1.48 3.43 11.52
CA ALA A 113 1.08 2.69 10.32
C ALA A 113 0.14 1.51 10.61
N VAL A 114 0.38 0.73 11.70
CA VAL A 114 -0.48 -0.42 12.04
C VAL A 114 -1.86 0.04 12.49
N VAL A 115 -1.93 1.09 13.31
CA VAL A 115 -3.21 1.67 13.77
C VAL A 115 -4.05 2.13 12.59
N ASN A 116 -3.43 2.92 11.70
CA ASN A 116 -4.13 3.45 10.54
C ASN A 116 -4.61 2.34 9.61
N SER A 117 -3.73 1.38 9.32
CA SER A 117 -4.04 0.27 8.40
C SER A 117 -5.17 -0.62 8.89
N LEU A 118 -5.19 -0.99 10.18
CA LEU A 118 -6.24 -1.84 10.74
C LEU A 118 -7.58 -1.10 10.81
N ALA A 119 -7.59 0.16 11.25
CA ALA A 119 -8.79 0.99 11.25
C ALA A 119 -9.34 1.14 9.84
N TYR A 120 -8.47 1.41 8.88
CA TYR A 120 -8.82 1.58 7.47
C TYR A 120 -9.36 0.28 6.85
N TRP A 121 -8.68 -0.86 7.02
CA TRP A 121 -9.12 -2.16 6.51
C TRP A 121 -10.49 -2.55 7.06
N ARG A 122 -10.66 -2.49 8.40
CA ARG A 122 -11.92 -2.86 9.05
C ARG A 122 -13.09 -2.00 8.57
N THR A 123 -12.86 -0.69 8.44
CA THR A 123 -13.89 0.23 7.91
C THR A 123 -14.21 -0.05 6.46
N TYR A 124 -13.19 -0.24 5.61
CA TYR A 124 -13.38 -0.53 4.19
C TYR A 124 -14.18 -1.82 3.99
N GLN A 125 -13.80 -2.89 4.67
CA GLN A 125 -14.50 -4.18 4.58
C GLN A 125 -15.97 -4.08 4.98
N LYS A 126 -16.27 -3.35 6.05
CA LYS A 126 -17.62 -3.22 6.55
C LYS A 126 -18.52 -2.35 5.67
N HIS A 127 -18.01 -1.24 5.15
CA HIS A 127 -18.85 -0.22 4.51
C HIS A 127 -18.70 -0.14 3.00
N PHE A 128 -17.54 -0.56 2.44
CA PHE A 128 -17.20 -0.27 1.05
C PHE A 128 -16.82 -1.49 0.21
N ALA A 129 -16.60 -2.67 0.81
CA ALA A 129 -16.21 -3.86 0.04
C ALA A 129 -17.22 -4.20 -1.07
N GLN A 130 -18.53 -4.02 -0.81
CA GLN A 130 -19.59 -4.28 -1.78
C GLN A 130 -19.65 -3.26 -2.93
N ALA A 131 -19.05 -2.09 -2.78
CA ALA A 131 -18.98 -1.09 -3.86
C ALA A 131 -18.03 -1.52 -4.99
N ASN A 132 -17.21 -2.55 -4.75
CA ASN A 132 -16.39 -3.24 -5.73
C ASN A 132 -15.48 -2.29 -6.55
N GLU A 133 -14.80 -1.34 -5.89
CA GLU A 133 -13.87 -0.43 -6.58
C GLU A 133 -12.72 -1.17 -7.29
N HIS A 134 -12.46 -2.42 -6.89
CA HIS A 134 -11.43 -3.29 -7.46
C HIS A 134 -12.00 -4.28 -8.49
N GLU A 135 -13.08 -3.92 -9.19
CA GLU A 135 -13.75 -4.76 -10.18
C GLU A 135 -12.78 -5.41 -11.19
N GLY A 136 -12.97 -6.71 -11.44
CA GLY A 136 -12.11 -7.53 -12.31
C GLY A 136 -10.90 -8.12 -11.60
N THR A 137 -10.74 -7.82 -10.31
CA THR A 137 -9.71 -8.39 -9.43
C THR A 137 -10.30 -8.85 -8.11
N VAL A 138 -9.53 -9.61 -7.33
CA VAL A 138 -9.81 -9.93 -5.93
C VAL A 138 -8.81 -9.17 -5.06
N LEU A 139 -9.32 -8.36 -4.15
CA LEU A 139 -8.53 -7.60 -3.20
C LEU A 139 -8.05 -8.52 -2.07
N LEU A 140 -6.74 -8.77 -1.98
CA LEU A 140 -6.15 -9.59 -0.93
C LEU A 140 -5.83 -8.79 0.34
N GLY A 141 -5.60 -7.50 0.23
CA GLY A 141 -5.39 -6.60 1.36
C GLY A 141 -5.21 -5.17 0.89
N LEU A 142 -5.61 -4.22 1.75
CA LEU A 142 -5.29 -2.81 1.61
C LEU A 142 -4.83 -2.27 2.97
N TRP A 143 -3.87 -1.36 2.93
CA TRP A 143 -3.28 -0.78 4.13
C TRP A 143 -2.72 0.61 3.84
N THR A 144 -2.27 1.30 4.87
CA THR A 144 -1.51 2.53 4.73
C THR A 144 -0.07 2.31 5.22
N ASN A 145 0.84 3.13 4.73
CA ASN A 145 2.18 3.25 5.30
C ASN A 145 2.22 4.32 6.41
N GLY A 146 3.42 4.74 6.82
CA GLY A 146 3.60 5.86 7.74
C GLY A 146 3.01 7.17 7.20
N SER A 147 2.82 8.13 8.08
CA SER A 147 2.27 9.43 7.72
C SER A 147 3.21 10.22 6.80
N TYR A 148 2.62 10.98 5.88
CA TYR A 148 3.38 11.90 5.05
C TYR A 148 3.75 13.15 5.83
N GLN A 149 5.05 13.44 5.83
CA GLN A 149 5.63 14.67 6.32
C GLN A 149 6.16 15.52 5.15
N LEU A 150 6.36 16.80 5.34
CA LEU A 150 6.88 17.66 4.28
C LEU A 150 8.41 17.65 4.29
N PHE A 151 9.02 17.18 3.20
CA PHE A 151 10.47 17.25 2.97
C PHE A 151 10.79 18.24 1.86
N THR A 152 11.78 19.12 2.08
CA THR A 152 12.14 20.18 1.14
C THR A 152 13.64 20.37 1.00
N LYS A 153 14.04 21.03 -0.11
CA LYS A 153 15.45 21.39 -0.40
C LYS A 153 15.99 22.50 0.53
N ALA A 154 15.14 23.40 0.99
CA ALA A 154 15.60 24.59 1.68
C ALA A 154 14.76 24.97 2.91
N ASN A 155 13.47 25.21 2.74
CA ASN A 155 12.65 25.87 3.76
C ASN A 155 11.85 24.89 4.60
N ALA A 156 11.93 25.01 5.93
CA ALA A 156 10.98 24.38 6.82
C ALA A 156 9.62 25.10 6.76
N LEU A 157 8.55 24.39 7.07
CA LEU A 157 7.20 24.94 7.21
C LEU A 157 7.07 25.66 8.56
N THR A 158 7.60 26.86 8.64
CA THR A 158 7.48 27.76 9.80
C THR A 158 6.27 28.69 9.69
N SER A 159 5.75 28.86 8.50
CA SER A 159 4.47 29.48 8.14
C SER A 159 4.05 28.98 6.75
N THR A 160 2.79 29.16 6.38
CA THR A 160 2.31 28.81 5.03
C THR A 160 3.04 29.62 3.95
N ASN A 161 3.45 30.85 4.24
CA ASN A 161 4.23 31.67 3.32
C ASN A 161 5.66 31.18 3.11
N ALA A 162 6.27 30.50 4.08
CA ALA A 162 7.65 29.99 3.97
C ALA A 162 7.83 28.96 2.86
N VAL A 163 6.76 28.27 2.49
CA VAL A 163 6.74 27.21 1.47
C VAL A 163 5.95 27.59 0.22
N SER A 164 5.46 28.84 0.15
CA SER A 164 4.67 29.31 -0.98
C SER A 164 5.48 29.27 -2.29
N GLY A 165 4.83 28.83 -3.37
CA GLY A 165 5.40 28.81 -4.72
C GLY A 165 6.37 27.62 -5.00
N ILE A 166 6.83 26.88 -3.99
CA ILE A 166 7.74 25.75 -4.24
C ILE A 166 7.03 24.62 -4.96
N LYS A 167 7.78 23.92 -5.82
CA LYS A 167 7.27 22.78 -6.60
C LYS A 167 7.36 21.49 -5.78
N ILE A 168 6.23 20.88 -5.50
CA ILE A 168 6.10 19.67 -4.67
C ILE A 168 5.63 18.50 -5.51
N ARG A 169 6.36 17.40 -5.44
CA ARG A 169 5.87 16.13 -6.01
C ARG A 169 4.64 15.63 -5.24
N VAL A 170 3.61 15.25 -5.98
CA VAL A 170 2.38 14.68 -5.43
C VAL A 170 2.04 13.33 -6.09
N PRO A 171 1.58 12.31 -5.31
CA PRO A 171 1.24 11.00 -5.86
C PRO A 171 -0.16 10.96 -6.49
N GLY A 172 -1.05 11.88 -6.10
CA GLY A 172 -2.45 11.87 -6.50
C GLY A 172 -3.25 13.02 -5.92
N THR A 173 -4.57 12.94 -6.05
CA THR A 173 -5.53 14.03 -5.85
C THR A 173 -5.52 14.60 -4.42
N THR A 174 -5.51 13.75 -3.39
CA THR A 174 -5.53 14.18 -1.99
C THR A 174 -4.34 15.09 -1.68
N VAL A 175 -3.13 14.64 -2.01
CA VAL A 175 -1.90 15.42 -1.76
C VAL A 175 -1.81 16.63 -2.68
N GLU A 176 -2.35 16.57 -3.90
CA GLU A 176 -2.44 17.73 -4.79
C GLU A 176 -3.28 18.85 -4.19
N LYS A 177 -4.46 18.53 -3.64
CA LYS A 177 -5.33 19.51 -2.97
C LYS A 177 -4.63 20.17 -1.79
N ILE A 178 -3.96 19.35 -0.94
CA ILE A 178 -3.18 19.85 0.19
C ILE A 178 -2.08 20.80 -0.30
N THR A 179 -1.32 20.40 -1.30
CA THR A 179 -0.23 21.18 -1.88
C THR A 179 -0.71 22.57 -2.35
N ARG A 180 -1.81 22.60 -3.12
CA ARG A 180 -2.39 23.85 -3.64
C ARG A 180 -2.91 24.74 -2.50
N SER A 181 -3.58 24.16 -1.52
CA SER A 181 -4.14 24.93 -0.39
C SER A 181 -3.06 25.62 0.47
N LEU A 182 -1.84 25.05 0.47
CA LEU A 182 -0.68 25.64 1.17
C LEU A 182 0.14 26.60 0.27
N GLY A 183 -0.39 26.96 -0.91
CA GLY A 183 0.27 27.90 -1.82
C GLY A 183 1.45 27.30 -2.60
N MET A 184 1.65 25.99 -2.56
CA MET A 184 2.69 25.30 -3.31
C MET A 184 2.20 24.86 -4.71
N THR A 185 3.13 24.52 -5.60
CA THR A 185 2.84 24.07 -6.97
C THR A 185 2.98 22.55 -7.05
N PRO A 186 1.90 21.77 -7.28
CA PRO A 186 1.98 20.32 -7.38
C PRO A 186 2.54 19.88 -8.74
N ILE A 187 3.43 18.89 -8.70
CA ILE A 187 3.95 18.13 -9.85
C ILE A 187 3.55 16.67 -9.64
N SER A 188 2.59 16.19 -10.42
CA SER A 188 2.09 14.83 -10.31
C SER A 188 3.05 13.84 -10.96
N SER A 189 3.51 12.84 -10.19
CA SER A 189 4.36 11.76 -10.70
C SER A 189 4.39 10.56 -9.75
N PRO A 190 4.67 9.34 -10.26
CA PRO A 190 4.92 8.19 -9.43
C PRO A 190 6.23 8.33 -8.66
N LEU A 191 6.39 7.55 -7.57
CA LEU A 191 7.60 7.60 -6.73
C LEU A 191 8.88 7.23 -7.49
N SER A 192 8.78 6.34 -8.48
CA SER A 192 9.91 5.91 -9.31
C SER A 192 10.64 7.05 -10.04
N GLU A 193 9.98 8.18 -10.23
CA GLU A 193 10.55 9.37 -10.89
C GLU A 193 11.08 10.41 -9.89
N ALA A 194 10.75 10.28 -8.60
CA ALA A 194 10.97 11.34 -7.61
C ALA A 194 12.45 11.66 -7.41
N TYR A 195 13.33 10.65 -7.37
CA TYR A 195 14.77 10.88 -7.21
C TYR A 195 15.36 11.72 -8.36
N GLU A 196 15.01 11.40 -9.60
CA GLU A 196 15.48 12.14 -10.76
C GLU A 196 14.93 13.57 -10.76
N GLN A 197 13.64 13.74 -10.47
CA GLN A 197 13.02 15.06 -10.42
C GLN A 197 13.62 15.96 -9.35
N ILE A 198 13.90 15.44 -8.14
CA ILE A 198 14.51 16.23 -7.06
C ILE A 198 15.97 16.55 -7.34
N SER A 199 16.74 15.61 -7.89
CA SER A 199 18.15 15.80 -8.21
C SER A 199 18.35 16.82 -9.34
N ARG A 200 17.48 16.83 -10.33
CA ARG A 200 17.47 17.82 -11.45
C ARG A 200 16.79 19.14 -11.09
N GLY A 201 16.21 19.29 -9.91
CA GLY A 201 15.54 20.52 -9.49
C GLY A 201 14.17 20.76 -10.15
N VAL A 202 13.56 19.75 -10.79
CA VAL A 202 12.19 19.81 -11.32
C VAL A 202 11.20 20.00 -10.17
N ILE A 203 11.43 19.34 -9.04
CA ILE A 203 10.73 19.53 -7.78
C ILE A 203 11.69 20.06 -6.71
N GLN A 204 11.14 20.71 -5.69
CA GLN A 204 11.87 21.31 -4.56
C GLN A 204 11.55 20.62 -3.24
N GLY A 205 10.65 19.62 -3.28
CA GLY A 205 10.26 18.83 -2.12
C GLY A 205 9.14 17.87 -2.45
N MET A 206 8.67 17.17 -1.44
CA MET A 206 7.55 16.24 -1.51
C MET A 206 6.89 16.05 -0.14
N PHE A 207 5.63 15.67 -0.15
CA PHE A 207 5.01 15.02 0.98
C PHE A 207 5.30 13.51 0.87
N GLN A 208 5.96 12.97 1.90
CA GLN A 208 6.39 11.58 1.87
C GLN A 208 6.59 11.05 3.29
N GLN A 209 6.47 9.73 3.48
CA GLN A 209 6.86 9.07 4.71
C GLN A 209 8.39 9.08 4.84
N LYS A 210 8.86 9.06 6.07
CA LYS A 210 10.28 9.16 6.44
C LYS A 210 11.11 8.03 5.84
N GLU A 211 10.63 6.82 6.01
CA GLU A 211 11.26 5.61 5.48
C GLU A 211 11.60 5.72 3.99
N THR A 212 10.64 6.18 3.19
CA THR A 212 10.83 6.25 1.73
C THR A 212 11.88 7.27 1.33
N VAL A 213 11.98 8.40 2.05
CA VAL A 213 13.05 9.40 1.82
C VAL A 213 14.42 8.77 2.03
N VAL A 214 14.55 7.89 3.02
CA VAL A 214 15.78 7.13 3.31
C VAL A 214 16.01 6.04 2.27
N ALA A 215 15.03 5.16 2.04
CA ALA A 215 15.16 4.00 1.15
C ALA A 215 15.50 4.39 -0.29
N PHE A 216 14.97 5.51 -0.77
CA PHE A 216 15.26 6.06 -2.09
C PHE A 216 16.45 7.04 -2.11
N LYS A 217 17.23 7.13 -1.02
CA LYS A 217 18.45 7.95 -0.90
C LYS A 217 18.23 9.43 -1.23
N MET A 218 17.06 9.96 -0.87
CA MET A 218 16.68 11.34 -1.17
C MET A 218 17.12 12.35 -0.11
N THR A 219 17.67 11.91 1.02
CA THR A 219 18.09 12.75 2.15
C THR A 219 19.06 13.87 1.74
N GLN A 220 20.03 13.57 0.85
CA GLN A 220 20.98 14.54 0.34
C GLN A 220 20.34 15.68 -0.48
N HIS A 221 19.15 15.46 -1.01
CA HIS A 221 18.42 16.45 -1.80
C HIS A 221 17.33 17.18 -1.02
N MET A 222 16.98 16.67 0.16
CA MET A 222 15.94 17.22 1.03
C MET A 222 16.43 17.29 2.48
N PRO A 223 17.35 18.24 2.78
CA PRO A 223 17.97 18.37 4.10
C PRO A 223 17.02 18.94 5.17
N THR A 224 15.78 19.26 4.82
CA THR A 224 14.80 19.86 5.73
C THR A 224 13.52 19.06 5.75
N ALA A 225 13.01 18.76 6.94
CA ALA A 225 11.73 18.10 7.15
C ALA A 225 10.86 18.93 8.10
N SER A 226 9.54 18.94 7.86
CA SER A 226 8.55 19.53 8.75
C SER A 226 7.53 18.49 9.13
N TYR A 227 7.46 18.19 10.44
CA TYR A 227 6.64 17.12 10.98
C TYR A 227 5.36 17.68 11.60
N VAL A 228 4.25 17.11 11.21
CA VAL A 228 2.92 17.44 11.70
C VAL A 228 2.32 16.18 12.38
N PRO A 229 1.83 16.29 13.60
CA PRO A 229 1.19 15.17 14.28
C PRO A 229 0.00 14.60 13.49
N GLY A 230 0.05 13.29 13.20
CA GLY A 230 -0.92 12.59 12.37
C GLY A 230 -0.73 12.78 10.87
N GLY A 231 0.33 13.50 10.46
CA GLY A 231 0.74 13.70 9.07
C GLY A 231 -0.18 14.56 8.22
N PHE A 232 0.34 14.98 7.07
CA PHE A 232 -0.43 15.68 6.04
C PHE A 232 -1.33 14.76 5.21
N ALA A 233 -0.96 13.49 5.09
CA ALA A 233 -1.69 12.45 4.38
C ALA A 233 -1.04 11.09 4.67
N HIS A 234 -1.56 10.05 4.03
CA HIS A 234 -0.97 8.72 3.97
C HIS A 234 -1.00 8.20 2.54
N SER A 235 -0.30 7.10 2.27
CA SER A 235 -0.45 6.39 1.00
C SER A 235 -1.29 5.14 1.22
N SER A 236 -2.42 5.06 0.54
CA SER A 236 -3.24 3.86 0.50
C SER A 236 -2.68 2.88 -0.52
N GLN A 237 -2.41 1.65 -0.10
CA GLN A 237 -1.75 0.60 -0.86
C GLN A 237 -2.60 -0.66 -0.90
N PHE A 238 -2.41 -1.49 -1.93
CA PHE A 238 -3.18 -2.72 -2.11
C PHE A 238 -2.37 -3.85 -2.75
N VAL A 239 -2.81 -5.08 -2.52
CA VAL A 239 -2.48 -6.26 -3.31
C VAL A 239 -3.76 -6.82 -3.91
N VAL A 240 -3.74 -7.02 -5.23
CA VAL A 240 -4.86 -7.62 -5.98
C VAL A 240 -4.38 -8.79 -6.82
N VAL A 241 -5.26 -9.78 -6.99
CA VAL A 241 -5.09 -10.91 -7.92
C VAL A 241 -6.16 -10.87 -9.01
N ASN A 242 -5.83 -11.30 -10.22
CA ASN A 242 -6.79 -11.39 -11.32
C ASN A 242 -7.97 -12.30 -10.95
N ALA A 243 -9.21 -11.83 -11.17
CA ALA A 243 -10.41 -12.54 -10.75
C ALA A 243 -10.55 -13.93 -11.38
N ALA A 244 -10.18 -14.09 -12.67
CA ALA A 244 -10.25 -15.39 -13.35
C ALA A 244 -9.18 -16.37 -12.81
N LYS A 245 -7.97 -15.87 -12.50
CA LYS A 245 -6.91 -16.68 -11.88
C LYS A 245 -7.28 -17.13 -10.47
N TRP A 246 -7.94 -16.25 -9.71
CA TRP A 246 -8.49 -16.59 -8.39
C TRP A 246 -9.58 -17.64 -8.48
N ALA A 247 -10.53 -17.48 -9.41
CA ALA A 247 -11.64 -18.40 -9.60
C ALA A 247 -11.18 -19.81 -10.06
N ALA A 248 -10.07 -19.87 -10.80
CA ALA A 248 -9.48 -21.12 -11.27
C ALA A 248 -8.79 -21.96 -10.18
N LEU A 249 -8.52 -21.39 -9.00
CA LEU A 249 -7.96 -22.15 -7.88
C LEU A 249 -8.97 -23.16 -7.33
N GLU A 250 -8.45 -24.25 -6.78
CA GLU A 250 -9.25 -25.14 -5.96
C GLU A 250 -9.72 -24.44 -4.66
N ALA A 251 -10.87 -24.87 -4.13
CA ALA A 251 -11.44 -24.25 -2.92
C ALA A 251 -10.48 -24.29 -1.73
N ARG A 252 -9.73 -25.41 -1.57
CA ARG A 252 -8.73 -25.54 -0.49
C ARG A 252 -7.60 -24.51 -0.58
N ASP A 253 -7.13 -24.21 -1.80
CA ASP A 253 -6.04 -23.27 -2.03
C ASP A 253 -6.53 -21.82 -1.85
N ARG A 254 -7.74 -21.51 -2.33
CA ARG A 254 -8.38 -20.22 -2.01
C ARG A 254 -8.46 -20.00 -0.51
N THR A 255 -9.00 -20.97 0.23
CA THR A 255 -9.11 -20.90 1.68
C THR A 255 -7.76 -20.74 2.38
N ALA A 256 -6.71 -21.43 1.89
CA ALA A 256 -5.37 -21.30 2.44
C ALA A 256 -4.80 -19.87 2.21
N ILE A 257 -4.99 -19.31 1.02
CA ILE A 257 -4.53 -17.94 0.70
C ILE A 257 -5.36 -16.89 1.43
N GLU A 258 -6.68 -17.07 1.56
CA GLU A 258 -7.55 -16.18 2.33
C GLU A 258 -7.09 -16.01 3.77
N LYS A 259 -6.66 -17.10 4.43
CA LYS A 259 -6.12 -17.03 5.82
C LYS A 259 -4.83 -16.23 5.93
N LEU A 260 -4.05 -16.13 4.86
CA LEU A 260 -2.80 -15.35 4.77
C LEU A 260 -3.03 -13.92 4.23
N SER A 261 -4.27 -13.61 3.84
CA SER A 261 -4.71 -12.34 3.26
C SER A 261 -5.57 -11.55 4.25
N GLY A 262 -6.25 -10.51 3.77
CA GLY A 262 -7.14 -9.72 4.61
C GLY A 262 -6.43 -9.07 5.79
N GLU A 263 -7.04 -9.05 6.96
CA GLU A 263 -6.46 -8.43 8.16
C GLU A 263 -5.11 -9.03 8.55
N THR A 264 -4.88 -10.32 8.31
CA THR A 264 -3.59 -10.99 8.56
C THR A 264 -2.47 -10.34 7.75
N MET A 265 -2.67 -10.16 6.45
CA MET A 265 -1.73 -9.46 5.55
C MET A 265 -1.56 -8.00 5.97
N VAL A 266 -2.65 -7.30 6.21
CA VAL A 266 -2.66 -5.88 6.58
C VAL A 266 -1.84 -5.64 7.84
N ARG A 267 -2.07 -6.41 8.90
CA ARG A 267 -1.34 -6.33 10.17
C ARG A 267 0.15 -6.56 9.97
N ARG A 268 0.51 -7.61 9.24
CA ARG A 268 1.90 -7.96 8.97
C ARG A 268 2.61 -6.89 8.15
N PHE A 269 2.00 -6.43 7.06
CA PHE A 269 2.61 -5.45 6.16
C PHE A 269 2.73 -4.08 6.82
N ALA A 270 1.71 -3.65 7.54
CA ALA A 270 1.76 -2.41 8.30
C ALA A 270 2.80 -2.44 9.44
N ALA A 271 3.05 -3.61 10.07
CA ALA A 271 4.08 -3.75 11.08
C ALA A 271 5.50 -3.57 10.48
N VAL A 272 5.74 -4.08 9.27
CA VAL A 272 7.02 -3.82 8.55
C VAL A 272 7.18 -2.32 8.29
N TRP A 273 6.13 -1.66 7.78
CA TRP A 273 6.16 -0.21 7.57
C TRP A 273 6.45 0.55 8.86
N GLN A 274 5.77 0.20 9.97
CA GLN A 274 6.02 0.86 11.26
C GLN A 274 7.47 0.72 11.71
N ALA A 275 8.02 -0.49 11.65
CA ALA A 275 9.41 -0.71 12.04
C ALA A 275 10.40 0.11 11.19
N LYS A 276 10.12 0.29 9.90
CA LYS A 276 10.96 1.13 9.02
C LYS A 276 10.77 2.62 9.30
N GLU A 277 9.57 3.07 9.64
CA GLU A 277 9.31 4.46 10.07
C GLU A 277 10.04 4.79 11.39
N ASP A 278 10.02 3.85 12.36
CA ASP A 278 10.70 4.02 13.65
C ASP A 278 12.24 4.10 13.48
N ASP A 279 12.79 3.37 12.52
CA ASP A 279 14.22 3.42 12.20
C ASP A 279 14.60 4.65 11.37
N ALA A 280 13.68 5.16 10.56
CA ALA A 280 13.95 6.27 9.65
C ALA A 280 14.34 7.57 10.38
N ASP A 281 13.80 7.85 11.58
CA ASP A 281 14.15 9.04 12.35
C ASP A 281 15.65 9.04 12.69
N ARG A 282 16.21 7.91 13.09
CA ARG A 282 17.66 7.78 13.35
C ARG A 282 18.48 7.98 12.08
N GLN A 283 18.05 7.40 10.97
CA GLN A 283 18.74 7.50 9.69
C GLN A 283 18.69 8.93 9.12
N LEU A 284 17.56 9.62 9.24
CA LEU A 284 17.40 11.02 8.84
C LEU A 284 18.32 11.92 9.67
N ALA A 285 18.35 11.71 10.99
CA ALA A 285 19.26 12.45 11.88
C ALA A 285 20.74 12.20 11.52
N ALA A 286 21.11 10.95 11.28
CA ALA A 286 22.49 10.59 10.86
C ALA A 286 22.85 11.18 9.49
N ALA A 287 21.87 11.37 8.59
CA ALA A 287 22.06 12.04 7.31
C ALA A 287 22.04 13.58 7.40
N GLY A 288 21.91 14.16 8.61
CA GLY A 288 21.92 15.60 8.83
C GLY A 288 20.62 16.31 8.42
N VAL A 289 19.52 15.59 8.26
CA VAL A 289 18.20 16.22 7.97
C VAL A 289 17.72 16.99 9.18
N LYS A 290 17.43 18.27 8.96
CA LYS A 290 16.90 19.18 10.00
C LYS A 290 15.38 19.01 10.11
N VAL A 291 14.92 18.49 11.22
CA VAL A 291 13.50 18.31 11.50
C VAL A 291 12.96 19.50 12.28
N THR A 292 11.86 20.08 11.81
CA THR A 292 11.08 21.12 12.50
C THR A 292 9.73 20.53 12.87
N ALA A 293 9.43 20.45 14.17
CA ALA A 293 8.08 20.09 14.62
C ALA A 293 7.13 21.27 14.36
N VAL A 294 5.99 20.98 13.76
CA VAL A 294 4.92 21.97 13.55
C VAL A 294 3.92 21.85 14.69
N GLU A 295 3.88 22.88 15.51
CA GLU A 295 3.11 22.91 16.75
C GLU A 295 2.36 24.23 16.92
N GLY A 296 1.61 24.37 18.02
CA GLY A 296 0.96 25.59 18.44
C GLY A 296 0.04 26.22 17.39
N PRO A 297 0.09 27.53 17.18
CA PRO A 297 -0.82 28.24 16.27
C PRO A 297 -0.73 27.78 14.82
N LEU A 298 0.48 27.48 14.33
CA LEU A 298 0.65 26.96 12.95
C LEU A 298 -0.04 25.61 12.74
N LEU A 299 0.06 24.70 13.71
CA LEU A 299 -0.65 23.42 13.63
C LEU A 299 -2.17 23.62 13.59
N GLN A 300 -2.70 24.56 14.39
CA GLN A 300 -4.14 24.86 14.39
C GLN A 300 -4.57 25.50 13.05
N GLU A 301 -3.76 26.41 12.51
CA GLU A 301 -3.99 26.97 11.18
C GLU A 301 -4.06 25.88 10.11
N LEU A 302 -3.09 24.96 10.10
CA LEU A 302 -3.06 23.85 9.13
C LEU A 302 -4.25 22.91 9.28
N ARG A 303 -4.62 22.54 10.50
CA ARG A 303 -5.80 21.71 10.76
C ARG A 303 -7.07 22.36 10.23
N SER A 304 -7.27 23.64 10.53
CA SER A 304 -8.42 24.42 10.03
C SER A 304 -8.39 24.52 8.49
N LYS A 305 -7.23 24.85 7.93
CA LYS A 305 -7.07 25.06 6.49
C LYS A 305 -7.27 23.77 5.68
N LEU A 306 -6.96 22.60 6.23
CA LEU A 306 -7.04 21.31 5.53
C LEU A 306 -8.31 20.51 5.83
N THR A 307 -9.25 21.04 6.64
CA THR A 307 -10.54 20.37 6.93
C THR A 307 -11.32 20.07 5.65
N PHE A 308 -11.25 20.97 4.66
CA PHE A 308 -11.93 20.81 3.38
C PHE A 308 -11.58 19.50 2.63
N VAL A 309 -10.39 18.94 2.85
CA VAL A 309 -9.96 17.70 2.19
C VAL A 309 -10.89 16.56 2.57
N GLN A 310 -11.22 16.46 3.86
CA GLN A 310 -12.17 15.51 4.37
C GLN A 310 -13.61 15.81 3.93
N ASP A 311 -14.00 17.09 3.97
CA ASP A 311 -15.36 17.52 3.62
C ASP A 311 -15.65 17.21 2.14
N GLU A 312 -14.72 17.50 1.25
CA GLU A 312 -14.83 17.14 -0.17
C GLU A 312 -14.86 15.63 -0.40
N TRP A 313 -13.98 14.86 0.30
CA TRP A 313 -14.05 13.41 0.24
C TRP A 313 -15.43 12.91 0.66
N LEU A 314 -15.96 13.43 1.78
CA LEU A 314 -17.25 13.03 2.30
C LEU A 314 -18.39 13.35 1.31
N VAL A 315 -18.37 14.52 0.69
CA VAL A 315 -19.34 14.90 -0.36
C VAL A 315 -19.28 13.92 -1.53
N ASP A 316 -18.07 13.62 -2.02
CA ASP A 316 -17.90 12.73 -3.18
C ASP A 316 -18.22 11.27 -2.87
N ALA A 317 -17.78 10.77 -1.71
CA ALA A 317 -18.08 9.41 -1.27
C ALA A 317 -19.59 9.21 -1.01
N SER A 318 -20.28 10.22 -0.46
CA SER A 318 -21.71 10.17 -0.20
C SER A 318 -22.57 10.10 -1.47
N LYS A 319 -22.06 10.60 -2.60
CA LYS A 319 -22.73 10.42 -3.92
C LYS A 319 -22.75 8.95 -4.35
N LYS A 320 -21.78 8.15 -3.89
CA LYS A 320 -21.59 6.73 -4.25
C LYS A 320 -22.12 5.78 -3.18
N SER A 321 -22.10 6.17 -1.90
CA SER A 321 -22.58 5.36 -0.77
C SER A 321 -23.14 6.23 0.34
N PRO A 322 -24.39 6.00 0.77
CA PRO A 322 -24.97 6.69 1.93
C PRO A 322 -24.23 6.37 3.24
N ALA A 323 -23.45 5.30 3.27
CA ALA A 323 -22.66 4.90 4.45
C ALA A 323 -21.39 5.73 4.66
N ALA A 324 -21.02 6.63 3.73
CA ALA A 324 -19.73 7.35 3.76
C ALA A 324 -19.49 8.12 5.07
N LYS A 325 -20.52 8.83 5.59
CA LYS A 325 -20.39 9.54 6.87
C LYS A 325 -20.21 8.58 8.03
N GLN A 326 -21.00 7.53 8.12
CA GLN A 326 -20.89 6.52 9.17
C GLN A 326 -19.53 5.82 9.13
N ALA A 327 -19.05 5.51 7.92
CA ALA A 327 -17.73 4.91 7.71
C ALA A 327 -16.60 5.81 8.23
N LEU A 328 -16.67 7.12 7.95
CA LEU A 328 -15.67 8.07 8.44
C LEU A 328 -15.67 8.18 9.96
N ASP A 329 -16.85 8.25 10.58
CA ASP A 329 -16.99 8.32 12.02
C ASP A 329 -16.46 7.03 12.68
N GLU A 330 -16.76 5.85 12.09
CA GLU A 330 -16.24 4.56 12.55
C GLU A 330 -14.71 4.45 12.38
N TYR A 331 -14.18 4.87 11.23
CA TYR A 331 -12.73 4.88 10.99
C TYR A 331 -11.98 5.67 12.09
N ARG A 332 -12.47 6.84 12.44
CA ARG A 332 -11.90 7.66 13.52
C ARG A 332 -12.01 7.00 14.89
N GLY A 333 -13.14 6.37 15.16
CA GLY A 333 -13.35 5.59 16.38
C GLY A 333 -12.41 4.39 16.47
N LEU A 334 -12.20 3.70 15.34
CA LEU A 334 -11.28 2.57 15.23
C LEU A 334 -9.82 2.98 15.41
N ILE A 335 -9.39 4.15 14.92
CA ILE A 335 -8.03 4.66 15.22
C ILE A 335 -7.82 4.71 16.74
N THR A 336 -8.78 5.23 17.48
CA THR A 336 -8.69 5.31 18.95
C THR A 336 -8.71 3.94 19.61
N SER A 337 -9.61 3.03 19.19
CA SER A 337 -9.73 1.69 19.80
C SER A 337 -8.56 0.78 19.47
N VAL A 338 -8.05 0.82 18.23
CA VAL A 338 -6.87 0.05 17.80
C VAL A 338 -5.61 0.58 18.47
N SER A 339 -5.46 1.89 18.65
CA SER A 339 -4.33 2.44 19.44
C SER A 339 -4.31 1.86 20.85
N ARG A 340 -5.48 1.76 21.49
CA ARG A 340 -5.61 1.16 22.81
C ARG A 340 -5.36 -0.36 22.80
N GLU A 341 -5.87 -1.08 21.77
CA GLU A 341 -5.62 -2.51 21.55
C GLU A 341 -4.13 -2.83 21.48
N LEU A 342 -3.35 -1.95 20.83
CA LEU A 342 -1.91 -2.11 20.60
C LEU A 342 -1.04 -1.48 21.71
N GLY A 343 -1.61 -0.80 22.68
CA GLY A 343 -0.85 -0.10 23.73
C GLY A 343 -0.05 1.08 23.22
N VAL A 344 -0.46 1.67 22.08
CA VAL A 344 0.20 2.82 21.45
C VAL A 344 -0.42 4.10 21.99
N SER A 345 0.40 5.00 22.56
CA SER A 345 -0.03 6.36 22.92
C SER A 345 -0.38 7.15 21.65
N LYS A 346 -1.39 8.05 21.77
CA LYS A 346 -1.79 8.95 20.69
C LYS A 346 -0.69 9.95 20.37
#